data_e7ea1f67e7fd878ac21f1bddc6438bec
#
_entry.id   e7ea1f67e7fd878ac21f1bddc6438bec
#
_cell.length_a   1.000
_cell.length_b   1.000
_cell.length_c   1.000
_cell.angle_alpha   90.00
_cell.angle_beta   90.00
_cell.angle_gamma   90.00
#
_symmetry.space_group_name_H-M   'P 1'
#
loop_
_entity.id
_entity.type
_entity.pdbx_description
1 polymer ?
#
loop_
_entity_poly.entity_id
_entity_poly.type
_entity_poly.pdbx_seq_one_letter_code
_entity_poly.pdbx_strand_id
1 'polypeptide(L)'
;MTDYVAHGDLKIAKSLHDLVRDEIAPGTGVTPDAVWSLLDSVVGTLGPRNRALLEKRDALQAKIDAWLAPRRGKPLEPTATAAFLREIGYLVPDGPAFEVTTANVDPE
;
A
#
# COMPACT_ATOMS: atom_id res chain seq x y z
N MET A 1 8.79 13.87 -27.83
CA MET A 1 8.94 12.44 -27.44
C MET A 1 9.72 12.43 -26.12
N THR A 2 9.27 11.71 -25.11
CA THR A 2 9.99 11.66 -23.83
C THR A 2 11.11 10.63 -23.93
N ASP A 3 12.35 11.06 -23.72
CA ASP A 3 13.50 10.16 -23.69
C ASP A 3 13.54 9.43 -22.33
N TYR A 4 13.89 8.16 -22.33
CA TYR A 4 13.97 7.33 -21.14
C TYR A 4 15.37 6.75 -20.95
N VAL A 5 15.78 6.62 -19.70
CA VAL A 5 16.98 5.87 -19.27
C VAL A 5 16.51 4.59 -18.61
N ALA A 6 17.08 3.45 -19.01
CA ALA A 6 16.80 2.16 -18.40
C ALA A 6 17.67 1.93 -17.17
N HIS A 7 17.06 1.41 -16.09
CA HIS A 7 17.76 0.94 -14.89
C HIS A 7 17.01 -0.28 -14.33
N GLY A 8 17.59 -1.46 -14.41
CA GLY A 8 16.88 -2.71 -14.14
C GLY A 8 15.63 -2.83 -15.02
N ASP A 9 14.48 -3.05 -14.40
CA ASP A 9 13.19 -3.10 -15.08
C ASP A 9 12.51 -1.71 -15.21
N LEU A 10 13.13 -0.67 -14.68
CA LEU A 10 12.60 0.69 -14.73
C LEU A 10 12.90 1.39 -16.07
N LYS A 11 11.95 2.20 -16.52
CA LYS A 11 12.12 3.21 -17.57
C LYS A 11 11.93 4.58 -16.95
N ILE A 12 13.03 5.28 -16.71
CA ILE A 12 13.06 6.56 -16.02
C ILE A 12 13.08 7.68 -17.05
N ALA A 13 12.18 8.64 -16.93
CA ALA A 13 12.24 9.82 -17.80
C ALA A 13 13.62 10.50 -17.66
N LYS A 14 14.27 10.81 -18.79
CA LYS A 14 15.62 11.35 -18.78
C LYS A 14 15.73 12.64 -17.95
N SER A 15 14.73 13.50 -18.00
CA SER A 15 14.69 14.73 -17.20
C SER A 15 14.72 14.44 -15.68
N LEU A 16 14.01 13.41 -15.22
CA LEU A 16 14.04 13.02 -13.82
C LEU A 16 15.37 12.34 -13.45
N HIS A 17 15.89 11.52 -14.34
CA HIS A 17 17.20 10.89 -14.14
C HIS A 17 18.31 11.95 -13.99
N ASP A 18 18.33 12.92 -14.88
CA ASP A 18 19.32 13.99 -14.86
C ASP A 18 19.16 14.89 -13.61
N LEU A 19 17.93 15.23 -13.22
CA LEU A 19 17.63 15.98 -12.00
C LEU A 19 18.18 15.28 -10.75
N VAL A 20 17.95 13.97 -10.62
CA VAL A 20 18.49 13.21 -9.48
C VAL A 20 20.01 13.21 -9.50
N ARG A 21 20.63 12.99 -10.65
CA ARG A 21 22.08 12.92 -10.80
C ARG A 21 22.76 14.27 -10.52
N ASP A 22 22.21 15.36 -11.04
CA ASP A 22 22.92 16.63 -11.12
C ASP A 22 22.56 17.60 -9.97
N GLU A 23 21.34 17.49 -9.42
CA GLU A 23 20.83 18.45 -8.44
C GLU A 23 20.48 17.84 -7.09
N ILE A 24 19.86 16.63 -7.05
CA ILE A 24 19.37 16.04 -5.79
C ILE A 24 20.45 15.25 -5.07
N ALA A 25 21.16 14.37 -5.75
CA ALA A 25 22.16 13.49 -5.14
C ALA A 25 23.44 14.19 -4.65
N PRO A 26 23.96 15.25 -5.32
CA PRO A 26 25.18 15.89 -4.88
C PRO A 26 25.12 16.39 -3.44
N GLY A 27 26.13 16.05 -2.64
CA GLY A 27 26.24 16.47 -1.23
C GLY A 27 25.42 15.67 -0.23
N THR A 28 24.56 14.74 -0.68
CA THR A 28 23.73 13.92 0.23
C THR A 28 24.42 12.65 0.74
N GLY A 29 25.52 12.24 0.10
CA GLY A 29 26.18 10.95 0.35
C GLY A 29 25.46 9.76 -0.30
N VAL A 30 24.35 9.98 -1.02
CA VAL A 30 23.60 8.95 -1.77
C VAL A 30 23.96 9.05 -3.24
N THR A 31 24.30 7.93 -3.87
CA THR A 31 24.56 7.88 -5.31
C THR A 31 23.27 7.84 -6.11
N PRO A 32 23.21 8.42 -7.32
CA PRO A 32 22.05 8.30 -8.20
C PRO A 32 21.67 6.83 -8.48
N ASP A 33 22.66 5.97 -8.65
CA ASP A 33 22.43 4.54 -8.86
C ASP A 33 21.76 3.85 -7.68
N ALA A 34 22.10 4.22 -6.45
CA ALA A 34 21.45 3.70 -5.25
C ALA A 34 19.96 4.11 -5.17
N VAL A 35 19.62 5.32 -5.63
CA VAL A 35 18.22 5.80 -5.70
C VAL A 35 17.41 4.91 -6.65
N TRP A 36 17.93 4.65 -7.84
CA TRP A 36 17.22 3.86 -8.85
C TRP A 36 17.15 2.39 -8.49
N SER A 37 18.21 1.83 -7.92
CA SER A 37 18.24 0.43 -7.44
C SER A 37 17.22 0.22 -6.32
N LEU A 38 17.09 1.17 -5.39
CA LEU A 38 16.05 1.12 -4.36
C LEU A 38 14.66 1.18 -4.98
N LEU A 39 14.42 2.09 -5.91
CA LEU A 39 13.13 2.23 -6.58
C LEU A 39 12.75 0.97 -7.35
N ASP A 40 13.70 0.37 -8.08
CA ASP A 40 13.50 -0.89 -8.82
C ASP A 40 13.08 -2.02 -7.85
N SER A 41 13.79 -2.15 -6.74
CA SER A 41 13.46 -3.11 -5.68
C SER A 41 12.06 -2.87 -5.09
N VAL A 42 11.72 -1.62 -4.77
CA VAL A 42 10.41 -1.25 -4.21
C VAL A 42 9.28 -1.54 -5.19
N VAL A 43 9.42 -1.14 -6.46
CA VAL A 43 8.41 -1.39 -7.49
C VAL A 43 8.27 -2.90 -7.75
N GLY A 44 9.39 -3.62 -7.82
CA GLY A 44 9.39 -5.06 -8.06
C GLY A 44 8.79 -5.89 -6.90
N THR A 45 8.89 -5.41 -5.67
CA THR A 45 8.40 -6.14 -4.48
C THR A 45 7.03 -5.66 -4.01
N LEU A 46 6.85 -4.34 -3.85
CA LEU A 46 5.60 -3.78 -3.33
C LEU A 46 4.51 -3.63 -4.40
N GLY A 47 4.89 -3.45 -5.67
CA GLY A 47 3.94 -3.35 -6.78
C GLY A 47 3.02 -4.56 -6.89
N PRO A 48 3.54 -5.79 -7.00
CA PRO A 48 2.72 -7.01 -7.00
C PRO A 48 1.88 -7.17 -5.73
N ARG A 49 2.44 -6.86 -4.56
CA ARG A 49 1.72 -6.92 -3.29
C ARG A 49 0.55 -5.94 -3.26
N ASN A 50 0.75 -4.73 -3.75
CA ASN A 50 -0.32 -3.74 -3.84
C ASN A 50 -1.44 -4.21 -4.76
N ARG A 51 -1.13 -4.77 -5.94
CA ARG A 51 -2.14 -5.34 -6.85
C ARG A 51 -2.94 -6.45 -6.17
N ALA A 52 -2.28 -7.38 -5.50
CA ALA A 52 -2.96 -8.46 -4.78
C ALA A 52 -3.89 -7.95 -3.66
N LEU A 53 -3.49 -6.88 -2.96
CA LEU A 53 -4.34 -6.25 -1.95
C LEU A 53 -5.56 -5.54 -2.55
N LEU A 54 -5.40 -4.90 -3.71
CA LEU A 54 -6.52 -4.30 -4.44
C LEU A 54 -7.51 -5.36 -4.93
N GLU A 55 -7.02 -6.46 -5.49
CA GLU A 55 -7.87 -7.60 -5.89
C GLU A 55 -8.62 -8.19 -4.69
N LYS A 56 -7.94 -8.34 -3.55
CA LYS A 56 -8.58 -8.80 -2.30
C LYS A 56 -9.67 -7.83 -1.85
N ARG A 57 -9.40 -6.53 -1.89
CA ARG A 57 -10.41 -5.50 -1.56
C ARG A 57 -11.64 -5.62 -2.45
N ASP A 58 -11.45 -5.72 -3.76
CA ASP A 58 -12.54 -5.78 -4.73
C ASP A 58 -13.36 -7.08 -4.57
N ALA A 59 -12.70 -8.18 -4.27
CA ALA A 59 -13.37 -9.45 -3.98
C ALA A 59 -14.20 -9.39 -2.69
N LEU A 60 -13.70 -8.74 -1.64
CA LEU A 60 -14.45 -8.52 -0.40
C LEU A 60 -15.64 -7.60 -0.63
N GLN A 61 -15.46 -6.50 -1.39
CA GLN A 61 -16.54 -5.59 -1.74
C GLN A 61 -17.66 -6.31 -2.49
N ALA A 62 -17.32 -7.12 -3.50
CA ALA A 62 -18.30 -7.89 -4.25
C ALA A 62 -19.12 -8.83 -3.36
N LYS A 63 -18.49 -9.48 -2.37
CA LYS A 63 -19.19 -10.35 -1.40
C LYS A 63 -20.13 -9.52 -0.52
N ILE A 64 -19.70 -8.36 -0.04
CA ILE A 64 -20.52 -7.47 0.79
C ILE A 64 -21.72 -6.95 -0.01
N ASP A 65 -21.52 -6.53 -1.24
CA ASP A 65 -22.59 -6.02 -2.10
C ASP A 65 -23.62 -7.11 -2.39
N ALA A 66 -23.19 -8.33 -2.69
CA ALA A 66 -24.08 -9.47 -2.91
C ALA A 66 -24.88 -9.83 -1.65
N TRP A 67 -24.28 -9.72 -0.46
CA TRP A 67 -24.95 -9.97 0.80
C TRP A 67 -25.97 -8.87 1.15
N LEU A 68 -25.66 -7.61 0.84
CA LEU A 68 -26.52 -6.47 1.09
C LEU A 68 -27.67 -6.33 0.08
N ALA A 69 -27.49 -6.72 -1.17
CA ALA A 69 -28.47 -6.51 -2.24
C ALA A 69 -29.91 -7.00 -1.88
N PRO A 70 -30.12 -8.23 -1.35
CA PRO A 70 -31.46 -8.69 -0.98
C PRO A 70 -32.00 -8.07 0.31
N ARG A 71 -31.18 -7.27 1.01
CA ARG A 71 -31.49 -6.62 2.30
C ARG A 71 -31.79 -5.12 2.17
N ARG A 72 -31.76 -4.60 0.96
CA ARG A 72 -32.07 -3.18 0.69
C ARG A 72 -33.44 -2.79 1.26
N GLY A 73 -33.49 -1.64 1.96
CA GLY A 73 -34.72 -1.14 2.58
C GLY A 73 -35.17 -1.87 3.85
N LYS A 74 -34.39 -2.85 4.33
CA LYS A 74 -34.64 -3.54 5.60
C LYS A 74 -33.60 -3.11 6.64
N PRO A 75 -33.95 -3.09 7.94
CA PRO A 75 -32.97 -2.90 9.00
C PRO A 75 -31.90 -4.02 8.93
N LEU A 76 -30.63 -3.64 9.07
CA LEU A 76 -29.56 -4.60 9.19
C LEU A 76 -29.51 -5.11 10.62
N GLU A 77 -29.45 -6.44 10.76
CA GLU A 77 -29.29 -7.10 12.05
C GLU A 77 -27.79 -7.12 12.41
N PRO A 78 -27.35 -6.44 13.51
CA PRO A 78 -25.93 -6.28 13.82
C PRO A 78 -25.17 -7.60 14.01
N THR A 79 -25.80 -8.59 14.69
CA THR A 79 -25.17 -9.89 14.96
C THR A 79 -24.94 -10.69 13.69
N ALA A 80 -25.96 -10.75 12.82
CA ALA A 80 -25.85 -11.45 11.53
C ALA A 80 -24.84 -10.74 10.60
N THR A 81 -24.82 -9.41 10.61
CA THR A 81 -23.84 -8.62 9.85
C THR A 81 -22.41 -8.91 10.31
N ALA A 82 -22.17 -8.89 11.61
CA ALA A 82 -20.84 -9.16 12.16
C ALA A 82 -20.39 -10.62 11.90
N ALA A 83 -21.32 -11.58 11.99
CA ALA A 83 -21.02 -12.98 11.68
C ALA A 83 -20.59 -13.14 10.21
N PHE A 84 -21.35 -12.56 9.28
CA PHE A 84 -21.00 -12.58 7.86
C PHE A 84 -19.64 -11.93 7.57
N LEU A 85 -19.37 -10.77 8.15
CA LEU A 85 -18.10 -10.06 7.94
C LEU A 85 -16.89 -10.83 8.50
N ARG A 86 -17.08 -11.61 9.58
CA ARG A 86 -16.05 -12.54 10.08
C ARG A 86 -15.87 -13.73 9.14
N GLU A 87 -16.96 -14.30 8.66
CA GLU A 87 -16.93 -15.46 7.74
C GLU A 87 -16.16 -15.15 6.45
N ILE A 88 -16.37 -13.98 5.86
CA ILE A 88 -15.63 -13.58 4.65
C ILE A 88 -14.20 -13.08 4.91
N GLY A 89 -13.79 -12.97 6.17
CA GLY A 89 -12.46 -12.49 6.56
C GLY A 89 -12.28 -10.96 6.47
N TYR A 90 -13.38 -10.21 6.46
CA TYR A 90 -13.33 -8.74 6.57
C TYR A 90 -13.03 -8.29 8.01
N LEU A 91 -13.77 -8.85 8.98
CA LEU A 91 -13.45 -8.69 10.39
C LEU A 91 -12.47 -9.81 10.79
N VAL A 92 -11.30 -9.39 11.24
CA VAL A 92 -10.27 -10.28 11.78
C VAL A 92 -10.31 -10.26 13.31
N PRO A 93 -9.87 -11.34 13.99
CA PRO A 93 -9.72 -11.33 15.45
C PRO A 93 -8.77 -10.22 15.91
N ASP A 94 -9.05 -9.68 17.09
CA ASP A 94 -8.12 -8.75 17.73
C ASP A 94 -6.77 -9.44 17.97
N GLY A 95 -5.68 -8.68 17.81
CA GLY A 95 -4.35 -9.13 18.14
C GLY A 95 -4.16 -9.29 19.66
N PRO A 96 -3.02 -9.81 20.11
CA PRO A 96 -2.68 -9.83 21.54
C PRO A 96 -2.63 -8.40 22.09
N ALA A 97 -2.91 -8.28 23.40
CA ALA A 97 -2.74 -7.01 24.08
C ALA A 97 -1.29 -6.51 23.93
N PHE A 98 -1.13 -5.24 23.66
CA PHE A 98 0.18 -4.60 23.55
C PHE A 98 0.17 -3.26 24.27
N GLU A 99 1.35 -2.83 24.68
CA GLU A 99 1.55 -1.50 25.25
C GLU A 99 2.38 -0.66 24.28
N VAL A 100 2.02 0.60 24.13
CA VAL A 100 2.80 1.57 23.37
C VAL A 100 3.71 2.30 24.33
N THR A 101 5.03 2.17 24.13
CA THR A 101 6.01 2.96 24.85
C THR A 101 6.41 4.17 24.01
N THR A 102 6.57 5.32 24.66
CA THR A 102 7.06 6.54 24.04
C THR A 102 8.48 6.82 24.52
N ALA A 103 9.30 7.42 23.63
CA ALA A 103 10.64 7.88 23.96
C ALA A 103 10.80 9.32 23.44
N ASN A 104 11.63 10.10 24.11
CA ASN A 104 11.91 11.49 23.74
C ASN A 104 10.66 12.39 23.67
N VAL A 105 9.74 12.18 24.61
CA VAL A 105 8.58 13.06 24.77
C VAL A 105 8.98 14.18 25.74
N ASP A 106 8.67 15.43 25.38
CA ASP A 106 8.89 16.55 26.29
C ASP A 106 8.03 16.37 27.54
N PRO A 107 8.61 16.51 28.74
CA PRO A 107 7.82 16.53 29.96
C PRO A 107 6.94 17.79 29.97
N GLU A 108 5.66 17.63 30.24
CA GLU A 108 4.74 18.76 30.50
C GLU A 108 5.01 19.40 31.86
#